data_f3fb33e12e6698bcc7f194a7d2a93615
#
_entry.id   f3fb33e12e6698bcc7f194a7d2a93615
#
_cell.length_a   1.000
_cell.length_b   1.000
_cell.length_c   1.000
_cell.angle_alpha   90.00
_cell.angle_beta   90.00
_cell.angle_gamma   90.00
#
_symmetry.space_group_name_H-M   'P 1'
#
loop_
_entity.id
_entity.type
_entity.pdbx_description
1 polymer ?
#
loop_
_entity_poly.entity_id
_entity_poly.type
_entity_poly.pdbx_seq_one_letter_code
_entity_poly.pdbx_strand_id
1 'polypeptide(L)'
;YTMTRNMKALWNIGYGLYVVTSHDGKKDNGLIVNTVIQVTNTPERIAVTINKQNYSHDIIKETGKMNVNTLTVEAPFKVFQAFGFVSGRDTDKFKDCTPNRSENGLVVLPKYINSYMSLAVEEYIDLGTHGMFICSITEADVVSDLETMTYTYYQKNVKPKPEVKKV
;
A
#
# COMPACT_ATOMS: atom_id res chain seq x y z
N TYR A 1 30.34 -5.18 -28.04
CA TYR A 1 28.98 -4.62 -27.95
C TYR A 1 28.67 -4.28 -26.49
N THR A 2 28.69 -3.00 -26.17
CA THR A 2 28.38 -2.56 -24.78
C THR A 2 26.89 -2.33 -24.66
N MET A 3 26.20 -3.15 -23.85
CA MET A 3 24.78 -2.94 -23.53
C MET A 3 24.64 -1.75 -22.61
N THR A 4 23.94 -0.71 -23.07
CA THR A 4 23.63 0.45 -22.26
C THR A 4 22.39 0.18 -21.41
N ARG A 5 22.52 0.36 -20.10
CA ARG A 5 21.43 0.22 -19.13
C ARG A 5 21.06 1.59 -18.55
N ASN A 6 20.06 2.24 -19.13
CA ASN A 6 19.49 3.45 -18.52
C ASN A 6 18.38 3.07 -17.57
N MET A 7 18.70 3.00 -16.28
CA MET A 7 17.76 2.59 -15.22
C MET A 7 16.61 3.57 -14.97
N LYS A 8 16.65 4.77 -15.56
CA LYS A 8 15.51 5.70 -15.56
C LYS A 8 14.28 5.10 -16.28
N ALA A 9 14.47 4.09 -17.10
CA ALA A 9 13.36 3.34 -17.69
C ALA A 9 12.39 2.78 -16.64
N LEU A 10 12.88 2.46 -15.44
CA LEU A 10 12.04 2.00 -14.32
C LEU A 10 11.04 3.06 -13.85
N TRP A 11 11.35 4.35 -14.02
CA TRP A 11 10.46 5.44 -13.63
C TRP A 11 9.20 5.53 -14.50
N ASN A 12 9.20 4.87 -15.65
CA ASN A 12 8.06 4.81 -16.57
C ASN A 12 7.09 3.65 -16.29
N ILE A 13 7.40 2.81 -15.33
CA ILE A 13 6.47 1.76 -14.90
C ILE A 13 5.29 2.43 -14.18
N GLY A 14 4.07 2.14 -14.62
CA GLY A 14 2.86 2.67 -14.01
C GLY A 14 2.49 1.95 -12.72
N TYR A 15 2.08 2.70 -11.71
CA TYR A 15 1.62 2.17 -10.43
C TYR A 15 0.39 2.94 -9.94
N GLY A 16 -0.47 2.25 -9.20
CA GLY A 16 -1.42 2.90 -8.30
C GLY A 16 -0.75 3.26 -6.98
N LEU A 17 -1.55 3.73 -6.02
CA LEU A 17 -1.12 3.97 -4.65
C LEU A 17 -2.16 3.44 -3.67
N TYR A 18 -1.69 2.76 -2.65
CA TYR A 18 -2.52 1.99 -1.73
C TYR A 18 -2.03 2.14 -0.30
N VAL A 19 -2.95 2.10 0.64
CA VAL A 19 -2.61 1.86 2.04
C VAL A 19 -2.91 0.41 2.35
N VAL A 20 -1.88 -0.33 2.72
CA VAL A 20 -2.01 -1.70 3.21
C VAL A 20 -2.11 -1.67 4.72
N THR A 21 -3.16 -2.27 5.28
CA THR A 21 -3.37 -2.36 6.72
C THR A 21 -3.23 -3.78 7.24
N SER A 22 -2.75 -3.89 8.47
CA SER A 22 -2.47 -5.15 9.17
C SER A 22 -2.62 -4.94 10.67
N HIS A 23 -2.52 -6.02 11.46
CA HIS A 23 -2.60 -5.97 12.91
C HIS A 23 -1.63 -6.98 13.52
N ASP A 24 -0.82 -6.56 14.48
CA ASP A 24 0.22 -7.40 15.09
C ASP A 24 -0.23 -8.17 16.35
N GLY A 25 -1.51 -8.12 16.69
CA GLY A 25 -2.09 -8.69 17.91
C GLY A 25 -2.25 -7.67 19.04
N LYS A 26 -1.62 -6.50 18.92
CA LYS A 26 -1.70 -5.40 19.90
C LYS A 26 -2.20 -4.10 19.30
N LYS A 27 -1.72 -3.74 18.11
CA LYS A 27 -2.09 -2.49 17.42
C LYS A 27 -2.26 -2.70 15.92
N ASP A 28 -3.03 -1.81 15.33
CA ASP A 28 -3.15 -1.70 13.88
C ASP A 28 -1.90 -1.04 13.29
N ASN A 29 -1.56 -1.44 12.08
CA ASN A 29 -0.52 -0.81 11.30
C ASN A 29 -0.96 -0.56 9.87
N GLY A 30 -0.33 0.39 9.20
CA GLY A 30 -0.57 0.70 7.81
C GLY A 30 0.69 1.25 7.16
N LEU A 31 0.81 1.00 5.85
CA LEU A 31 1.90 1.55 5.05
C LEU A 31 1.41 1.89 3.64
N ILE A 32 2.11 2.82 3.00
CA ILE A 32 1.91 3.11 1.58
C ILE A 32 2.68 2.10 0.73
N VAL A 33 2.01 1.52 -0.25
CA VAL A 33 2.63 0.70 -1.29
C VAL A 33 2.13 1.13 -2.67
N ASN A 34 2.95 0.92 -3.69
CA ASN A 34 2.58 1.11 -5.09
C ASN A 34 2.53 -0.23 -5.87
N THR A 35 2.95 -1.31 -5.26
CA THR A 35 3.09 -2.63 -5.90
C THR A 35 1.96 -3.57 -5.52
N VAL A 36 0.78 -3.26 -6.03
CA VAL A 36 -0.42 -4.12 -5.94
C VAL A 36 -0.92 -4.38 -7.35
N ILE A 37 -0.97 -5.65 -7.76
CA ILE A 37 -1.47 -6.03 -9.07
C ILE A 37 -2.32 -7.30 -9.01
N GLN A 38 -3.32 -7.38 -9.88
CA GLN A 38 -4.03 -8.62 -10.13
C GLN A 38 -3.17 -9.50 -11.06
N VAL A 39 -2.95 -10.74 -10.67
CA VAL A 39 -2.06 -11.66 -11.42
C VAL A 39 -2.78 -12.82 -12.08
N THR A 40 -3.96 -13.19 -11.60
CA THR A 40 -4.85 -14.17 -12.23
C THR A 40 -6.31 -13.82 -12.04
N ASN A 41 -7.20 -14.37 -12.88
CA ASN A 41 -8.65 -14.13 -12.82
C ASN A 41 -9.45 -15.29 -12.23
N THR A 42 -9.01 -16.51 -12.44
CA THR A 42 -9.76 -17.72 -12.04
C THR A 42 -8.80 -18.74 -11.46
N PRO A 43 -8.63 -18.76 -10.13
CA PRO A 43 -9.21 -17.82 -9.14
C PRO A 43 -8.58 -16.43 -9.20
N GLU A 44 -9.28 -15.41 -8.68
CA GLU A 44 -8.72 -14.07 -8.53
C GLU A 44 -7.56 -14.12 -7.54
N ARG A 45 -6.38 -13.63 -7.95
CA ARG A 45 -5.21 -13.49 -7.09
C ARG A 45 -4.58 -12.12 -7.25
N ILE A 46 -4.14 -11.59 -6.12
CA ILE A 46 -3.48 -10.28 -6.01
C ILE A 46 -2.06 -10.50 -5.51
N ALA A 47 -1.09 -9.90 -6.18
CA ALA A 47 0.28 -9.83 -5.70
C ALA A 47 0.51 -8.48 -5.03
N VAL A 48 1.04 -8.50 -3.80
CA VAL A 48 1.45 -7.31 -3.05
C VAL A 48 2.91 -7.46 -2.67
N THR A 49 3.75 -6.53 -3.09
CA THR A 49 5.19 -6.57 -2.82
C THR A 49 5.54 -5.51 -1.79
N ILE A 50 6.18 -5.92 -0.70
CA ILE A 50 6.49 -5.07 0.45
C ILE A 50 7.98 -5.17 0.79
N ASN A 51 8.62 -4.01 1.01
CA ASN A 51 9.99 -3.94 1.48
C ASN A 51 10.12 -4.61 2.85
N LYS A 52 11.11 -5.50 3.01
CA LYS A 52 11.36 -6.22 4.25
C LYS A 52 11.72 -5.33 5.44
N GLN A 53 12.18 -4.09 5.20
CA GLN A 53 12.45 -3.11 6.25
C GLN A 53 11.17 -2.53 6.86
N ASN A 54 10.03 -2.63 6.16
CA ASN A 54 8.74 -2.19 6.70
C ASN A 54 8.22 -3.17 7.75
N TYR A 55 7.78 -2.64 8.87
CA TYR A 55 7.21 -3.43 9.95
C TYR A 55 6.03 -4.29 9.50
N SER A 56 5.21 -3.80 8.57
CA SER A 56 4.08 -4.53 8.00
C SER A 56 4.48 -5.82 7.29
N HIS A 57 5.69 -5.89 6.71
CA HIS A 57 6.17 -7.10 6.04
C HIS A 57 6.16 -8.30 7.01
N ASP A 58 6.74 -8.13 8.19
CA ASP A 58 6.84 -9.20 9.17
C ASP A 58 5.48 -9.56 9.78
N ILE A 59 4.64 -8.54 10.03
CA ILE A 59 3.26 -8.76 10.53
C ILE A 59 2.47 -9.61 9.53
N ILE A 60 2.49 -9.24 8.26
CA ILE A 60 1.70 -9.92 7.23
C ILE A 60 2.23 -11.33 6.98
N LYS A 61 3.55 -11.50 7.02
CA LYS A 61 4.17 -12.82 6.88
C LYS A 61 3.75 -13.78 8.02
N GLU A 62 3.62 -13.26 9.23
CA GLU A 62 3.20 -14.02 10.39
C GLU A 62 1.69 -14.28 10.43
N THR A 63 0.89 -13.23 10.19
CA THR A 63 -0.58 -13.31 10.32
C THR A 63 -1.28 -13.87 9.10
N GLY A 64 -0.68 -13.78 7.91
CA GLY A 64 -1.24 -14.27 6.66
C GLY A 64 -2.40 -13.44 6.12
N LYS A 65 -2.60 -12.21 6.59
CA LYS A 65 -3.72 -11.37 6.14
C LYS A 65 -3.36 -9.89 6.08
N MET A 66 -4.01 -9.20 5.15
CA MET A 66 -3.92 -7.75 4.99
C MET A 66 -5.18 -7.19 4.34
N ASN A 67 -5.43 -5.89 4.53
CA ASN A 67 -6.37 -5.14 3.68
C ASN A 67 -5.59 -4.21 2.76
N VAL A 68 -6.05 -4.08 1.54
CA VAL A 68 -5.55 -3.11 0.57
C VAL A 68 -6.61 -2.04 0.35
N ASN A 69 -6.30 -0.79 0.67
CA ASN A 69 -7.16 0.37 0.51
C ASN A 69 -6.67 1.19 -0.68
N THR A 70 -7.49 1.33 -1.72
CA THR A 70 -7.11 2.05 -2.94
C THR A 70 -7.31 3.55 -2.73
N LEU A 71 -6.21 4.31 -2.75
CA LEU A 71 -6.23 5.76 -2.56
C LEU A 71 -6.80 6.49 -3.79
N THR A 72 -7.45 7.62 -3.51
CA THR A 72 -8.02 8.51 -4.51
C THR A 72 -7.24 9.80 -4.62
N VAL A 73 -7.50 10.56 -5.70
CA VAL A 73 -6.90 11.88 -5.93
C VAL A 73 -7.25 12.90 -4.84
N GLU A 74 -8.23 12.62 -4.00
CA GLU A 74 -8.60 13.46 -2.86
C GLU A 74 -7.66 13.27 -1.66
N ALA A 75 -6.81 12.24 -1.65
CA ALA A 75 -5.89 11.99 -0.53
C ALA A 75 -4.82 13.09 -0.44
N PRO A 76 -4.78 13.83 0.69
CA PRO A 76 -3.79 14.90 0.87
C PRO A 76 -2.42 14.33 1.28
N PHE A 77 -1.39 15.15 1.19
CA PHE A 77 -0.02 14.74 1.52
C PHE A 77 0.12 14.20 2.96
N LYS A 78 -0.67 14.68 3.90
CA LYS A 78 -0.65 14.19 5.28
C LYS A 78 -0.92 12.67 5.41
N VAL A 79 -1.67 12.08 4.48
CA VAL A 79 -1.90 10.62 4.45
C VAL A 79 -0.58 9.89 4.15
N PHE A 80 0.20 10.42 3.22
CA PHE A 80 1.51 9.86 2.85
C PHE A 80 2.53 10.05 3.97
N GLN A 81 2.48 11.18 4.69
CA GLN A 81 3.32 11.40 5.87
C GLN A 81 3.00 10.37 6.96
N ALA A 82 1.72 10.13 7.24
CA ALA A 82 1.29 9.22 8.30
C ALA A 82 1.65 7.75 8.01
N PHE A 83 1.52 7.30 6.77
CA PHE A 83 1.68 5.90 6.41
C PHE A 83 2.97 5.59 5.63
N GLY A 84 3.61 6.58 5.05
CA GLY A 84 4.77 6.40 4.19
C GLY A 84 6.12 6.78 4.81
N PHE A 85 6.13 7.71 5.78
CA PHE A 85 7.37 8.27 6.33
C PHE A 85 7.64 7.91 7.80
N VAL A 86 6.72 7.21 8.46
CA VAL A 86 6.84 6.83 9.86
C VAL A 86 6.71 5.33 10.00
N SER A 87 7.60 4.71 10.77
CA SER A 87 7.54 3.27 11.06
C SER A 87 6.46 2.95 12.09
N GLY A 88 5.67 1.91 11.82
CA GLY A 88 4.72 1.36 12.78
C GLY A 88 5.38 0.69 13.99
N ARG A 89 6.69 0.45 13.97
CA ARG A 89 7.44 -0.05 15.14
C ARG A 89 7.46 0.99 16.25
N ASP A 90 7.60 2.27 15.88
CA ASP A 90 7.85 3.38 16.80
C ASP A 90 6.60 4.21 17.10
N THR A 91 5.52 4.00 16.34
CA THR A 91 4.31 4.83 16.39
C THR A 91 3.05 3.99 16.21
N ASP A 92 2.02 4.32 16.96
CA ASP A 92 0.67 3.83 16.70
C ASP A 92 -0.03 4.79 15.73
N LYS A 93 -0.10 4.41 14.46
CA LYS A 93 -0.64 5.24 13.37
C LYS A 93 -2.16 5.45 13.46
N PHE A 94 -2.85 4.67 14.29
CA PHE A 94 -4.31 4.73 14.46
C PHE A 94 -4.75 5.10 15.89
N LYS A 95 -3.82 5.61 16.70
CA LYS A 95 -4.06 5.89 18.13
C LYS A 95 -5.28 6.75 18.40
N ASP A 96 -5.53 7.76 17.55
CA ASP A 96 -6.60 8.73 17.74
C ASP A 96 -7.81 8.48 16.82
N CYS A 97 -7.88 7.29 16.22
CA CYS A 97 -8.95 6.91 15.29
C CYS A 97 -9.81 5.77 15.85
N THR A 98 -11.13 5.86 15.61
CA THR A 98 -12.00 4.69 15.68
C THR A 98 -12.16 4.16 14.25
N PRO A 99 -11.39 3.13 13.85
CA PRO A 99 -11.38 2.69 12.48
C PRO A 99 -12.59 1.83 12.11
N ASN A 100 -13.03 1.91 10.87
CA ASN A 100 -13.88 0.89 10.29
C ASN A 100 -13.08 -0.40 10.08
N ARG A 101 -13.74 -1.55 10.18
CA ARG A 101 -13.08 -2.84 10.00
C ARG A 101 -13.86 -3.73 9.05
N SER A 102 -13.14 -4.50 8.25
CA SER A 102 -13.70 -5.60 7.47
C SER A 102 -13.88 -6.85 8.33
N GLU A 103 -14.46 -7.91 7.77
CA GLU A 103 -14.73 -9.16 8.52
C GLU A 103 -13.46 -9.81 9.09
N ASN A 104 -12.31 -9.64 8.42
CA ASN A 104 -11.03 -10.16 8.93
C ASN A 104 -10.48 -9.37 10.14
N GLY A 105 -11.17 -8.34 10.59
CA GLY A 105 -10.80 -7.50 11.73
C GLY A 105 -9.81 -6.40 11.41
N LEU A 106 -9.34 -6.27 10.17
CA LEU A 106 -8.37 -5.25 9.78
C LEU A 106 -9.04 -3.93 9.40
N VAL A 107 -8.29 -2.85 9.54
CA VAL A 107 -8.77 -1.49 9.27
C VAL A 107 -9.09 -1.29 7.80
N VAL A 108 -10.26 -0.71 7.54
CA VAL A 108 -10.62 -0.06 6.29
C VAL A 108 -10.59 1.44 6.52
N LEU A 109 -9.83 2.19 5.72
CA LEU A 109 -9.72 3.64 5.91
C LEU A 109 -11.09 4.31 5.71
N PRO A 110 -11.46 5.28 6.59
CA PRO A 110 -12.76 5.93 6.51
C PRO A 110 -12.84 7.00 5.41
N LYS A 111 -11.70 7.46 4.89
CA LYS A 111 -11.61 8.58 3.94
C LYS A 111 -10.56 8.32 2.87
N TYR A 112 -10.70 8.99 1.74
CA TYR A 112 -9.71 9.09 0.67
C TYR A 112 -9.50 7.80 -0.12
N ILE A 113 -10.40 6.83 0.02
CA ILE A 113 -10.38 5.58 -0.75
C ILE A 113 -11.62 5.45 -1.60
N ASN A 114 -11.54 4.72 -2.70
CA ASN A 114 -12.69 4.34 -3.51
C ASN A 114 -13.09 2.87 -3.36
N SER A 115 -12.17 2.04 -2.87
CA SER A 115 -12.40 0.60 -2.72
C SER A 115 -11.41 0.00 -1.74
N TYR A 116 -11.74 -1.19 -1.24
CA TYR A 116 -10.81 -2.00 -0.47
C TYR A 116 -10.95 -3.48 -0.83
N MET A 117 -9.91 -4.23 -0.56
CA MET A 117 -9.88 -5.69 -0.64
C MET A 117 -9.28 -6.25 0.64
N SER A 118 -9.93 -7.25 1.21
CA SER A 118 -9.36 -8.07 2.28
C SER A 118 -8.69 -9.29 1.65
N LEU A 119 -7.42 -9.49 1.96
CA LEU A 119 -6.59 -10.50 1.33
C LEU A 119 -6.10 -11.53 2.34
N ALA A 120 -6.10 -12.80 1.93
CA ALA A 120 -5.46 -13.90 2.64
C ALA A 120 -4.23 -14.35 1.87
N VAL A 121 -3.08 -14.38 2.52
CA VAL A 121 -1.81 -14.79 1.91
C VAL A 121 -1.83 -16.30 1.65
N GLU A 122 -1.61 -16.71 0.41
CA GLU A 122 -1.50 -18.10 0.02
C GLU A 122 -0.05 -18.53 -0.22
N GLU A 123 0.78 -17.61 -0.73
CA GLU A 123 2.17 -17.88 -1.05
C GLU A 123 3.02 -16.65 -0.78
N TYR A 124 4.25 -16.85 -0.30
CA TYR A 124 5.26 -15.83 -0.10
C TYR A 124 6.49 -16.12 -0.94
N ILE A 125 6.96 -15.12 -1.66
CA ILE A 125 8.17 -15.21 -2.50
C ILE A 125 9.18 -14.19 -2.00
N ASP A 126 10.35 -14.68 -1.59
CA ASP A 126 11.46 -13.83 -1.20
C ASP A 126 12.18 -13.29 -2.45
N LEU A 127 12.15 -11.97 -2.63
CA LEU A 127 12.78 -11.29 -3.77
C LEU A 127 14.11 -10.60 -3.40
N GLY A 128 14.62 -10.81 -2.20
CA GLY A 128 15.82 -10.16 -1.69
C GLY A 128 15.48 -9.00 -0.76
N THR A 129 15.40 -7.77 -1.25
CA THR A 129 15.03 -6.60 -0.43
C THR A 129 13.54 -6.52 -0.13
N HIS A 130 12.71 -7.19 -0.93
CA HIS A 130 11.26 -7.21 -0.84
C HIS A 130 10.73 -8.64 -0.73
N GLY A 131 9.56 -8.78 -0.13
CA GLY A 131 8.76 -9.99 -0.16
C GLY A 131 7.50 -9.76 -1.02
N MET A 132 7.17 -10.74 -1.87
CA MET A 132 5.95 -10.74 -2.65
C MET A 132 4.94 -11.69 -2.03
N PHE A 133 3.78 -11.18 -1.69
CA PHE A 133 2.67 -11.94 -1.14
C PHE A 133 1.65 -12.20 -2.25
N ILE A 134 1.41 -13.48 -2.56
CA ILE A 134 0.34 -13.89 -3.47
C ILE A 134 -0.89 -14.21 -2.64
N CYS A 135 -1.99 -13.53 -2.89
CA CYS A 135 -3.16 -13.53 -2.01
C CYS A 135 -4.44 -13.87 -2.77
N SER A 136 -5.36 -14.55 -2.07
CA SER A 136 -6.77 -14.63 -2.46
C SER A 136 -7.55 -13.45 -1.89
N ILE A 137 -8.69 -13.14 -2.49
CA ILE A 137 -9.60 -12.08 -2.02
C ILE A 137 -10.69 -12.73 -1.17
N THR A 138 -10.81 -12.32 0.10
CA THR A 138 -11.84 -12.81 1.02
C THR A 138 -13.03 -11.88 1.12
N GLU A 139 -12.82 -10.58 0.90
CA GLU A 139 -13.84 -9.55 0.90
C GLU A 139 -13.39 -8.40 -0.01
N ALA A 140 -14.32 -7.76 -0.70
CA ALA A 140 -14.02 -6.57 -1.49
C ALA A 140 -15.28 -5.70 -1.63
N ASP A 141 -15.10 -4.38 -1.64
CA ASP A 141 -16.19 -3.44 -1.88
C ASP A 141 -15.71 -2.15 -2.52
N VAL A 142 -16.61 -1.52 -3.25
CA VAL A 142 -16.44 -0.17 -3.81
C VAL A 142 -17.20 0.80 -2.92
N VAL A 143 -16.50 1.75 -2.32
CA VAL A 143 -17.05 2.66 -1.31
C VAL A 143 -17.25 4.08 -1.82
N SER A 144 -16.67 4.45 -2.95
CA SER A 144 -16.89 5.73 -3.62
C SER A 144 -16.58 5.63 -5.11
N ASP A 145 -16.97 6.68 -5.85
CA ASP A 145 -16.70 6.83 -7.28
C ASP A 145 -15.53 7.80 -7.57
N LEU A 146 -14.78 8.19 -6.53
CA LEU A 146 -13.64 9.07 -6.66
C LEU A 146 -12.55 8.42 -7.53
N GLU A 147 -11.84 9.26 -8.27
CA GLU A 147 -10.76 8.79 -9.17
C GLU A 147 -9.59 8.18 -8.39
N THR A 148 -9.13 7.01 -8.83
CA THR A 148 -7.95 6.36 -8.26
C THR A 148 -6.71 7.20 -8.47
N MET A 149 -5.89 7.38 -7.41
CA MET A 149 -4.61 8.06 -7.49
C MET A 149 -3.57 7.12 -8.10
N THR A 150 -2.87 7.60 -9.13
CA THR A 150 -1.67 6.94 -9.64
C THR A 150 -0.42 7.48 -8.95
N TYR A 151 0.66 6.71 -8.97
CA TYR A 151 1.95 7.18 -8.48
C TYR A 151 2.45 8.41 -9.23
N THR A 152 2.21 8.46 -10.56
CA THR A 152 2.54 9.63 -11.38
C THR A 152 1.75 10.87 -10.95
N TYR A 153 0.46 10.73 -10.67
CA TYR A 153 -0.36 11.84 -10.15
C TYR A 153 0.18 12.35 -8.81
N TYR A 154 0.52 11.44 -7.90
CA TYR A 154 1.12 11.79 -6.60
C TYR A 154 2.39 12.61 -6.77
N GLN A 155 3.30 12.16 -7.62
CA GLN A 155 4.58 12.84 -7.86
C GLN A 155 4.38 14.26 -8.42
N LYS A 156 3.39 14.45 -9.29
CA LYS A 156 3.13 15.75 -9.95
C LYS A 156 2.30 16.72 -9.11
N ASN A 157 1.33 16.23 -8.34
CA ASN A 157 0.27 17.05 -7.77
C ASN A 157 0.18 17.01 -6.24
N VAL A 158 0.72 16.01 -5.56
CA VAL A 158 0.56 15.82 -4.12
C VAL A 158 1.87 15.98 -3.36
N LYS A 159 2.94 15.33 -3.84
CA LYS A 159 4.26 15.42 -3.23
C LYS A 159 4.76 16.85 -3.26
N PRO A 160 5.20 17.43 -2.10
CA PRO A 160 5.79 18.76 -2.07
C PRO A 160 7.02 18.85 -2.99
N LYS A 161 7.08 19.91 -3.80
CA LYS A 161 8.26 20.18 -4.62
C LYS A 161 9.38 20.70 -3.71
N PRO A 162 10.68 20.37 -3.99
CA PRO A 162 11.79 20.96 -3.29
C PRO A 162 11.73 22.49 -3.44
N GLU A 163 11.96 23.24 -2.33
CA GLU A 163 12.10 24.68 -2.41
C GLU A 163 13.27 25.02 -3.33
N VAL A 164 13.00 25.80 -4.39
CA VAL A 164 14.04 26.39 -5.21
C VAL A 164 14.68 27.48 -4.36
N LYS A 165 15.88 27.22 -3.80
CA LYS A 165 16.67 28.29 -3.16
C LYS A 165 16.93 29.35 -4.24
N LYS A 166 16.29 30.51 -4.11
CA LYS A 166 16.68 31.68 -4.90
C LYS A 166 18.13 32.02 -4.51
N VAL A 167 19.01 31.83 -5.45
CA VAL A 167 20.38 32.30 -5.33
C VAL A 167 20.41 33.80 -5.44
#